data_d601f335fcbf32683aa8bc259007d6ff
#
_entry.id   d601f335fcbf32683aa8bc259007d6ff
#
_cell.length_a   1.000
_cell.length_b   1.000
_cell.length_c   1.000
_cell.angle_alpha   90.00
_cell.angle_beta   90.00
_cell.angle_gamma   90.00
#
_symmetry.space_group_name_H-M   'P 1'
#
loop_
_entity.id
_entity.type
_entity.pdbx_description
1 polymer ?
#
loop_
_entity_poly.entity_id
_entity_poly.type
_entity_poly.pdbx_seq_one_letter_code
_entity_poly.pdbx_strand_id
1 'polypeptide(L)'
;MTAALVWCPFPDAQSARVVADALLDERLIACANILGAVESRFVWEGARATGSEVGVLFKTTAERLDDLVGRLGELHPYDTPAIIGWNADAAHPATLVWLTATVSG
;
A
#
# COMPACT_ATOMS: atom_id res chain seq x y z
N MET A 1 8.45 10.10 -15.67
CA MET A 1 8.00 8.96 -14.84
C MET A 1 8.12 9.33 -13.37
N THR A 2 7.13 8.98 -12.59
CA THR A 2 7.06 9.35 -11.19
C THR A 2 6.77 8.12 -10.34
N ALA A 3 7.55 7.92 -9.29
CA ALA A 3 7.28 6.89 -8.30
C ALA A 3 6.09 7.31 -7.43
N ALA A 4 5.36 6.33 -6.93
CA ALA A 4 4.25 6.57 -6.01
C ALA A 4 4.27 5.55 -4.90
N LEU A 5 3.74 5.94 -3.75
CA LEU A 5 3.67 5.10 -2.57
C LEU A 5 2.26 5.07 -2.04
N VAL A 6 1.92 3.96 -1.37
CA VAL A 6 0.67 3.84 -0.62
C VAL A 6 0.98 3.31 0.76
N TRP A 7 0.45 3.98 1.77
CA TRP A 7 0.48 3.52 3.15
C TRP A 7 -0.86 2.88 3.50
N CYS A 8 -0.80 1.69 4.08
CA CYS A 8 -2.02 1.00 4.51
C CYS A 8 -1.71 0.04 5.66
N PRO A 9 -2.31 0.21 6.83
CA PRO A 9 -2.22 -0.79 7.89
C PRO A 9 -3.20 -1.94 7.68
N PHE A 10 -2.81 -3.12 8.17
CA PHE A 10 -3.58 -4.36 8.09
C PHE A 10 -3.79 -4.93 9.49
N PRO A 11 -4.80 -5.80 9.70
CA PRO A 11 -5.02 -6.39 11.02
C PRO A 11 -3.89 -7.31 11.46
N ASP A 12 -3.20 -7.98 10.53
CA ASP A 12 -2.13 -8.91 10.83
C ASP A 12 -1.19 -9.06 9.62
N ALA A 13 -0.06 -9.73 9.84
CA ALA A 13 0.94 -9.91 8.80
C ALA A 13 0.46 -10.86 7.70
N GLN A 14 -0.37 -11.84 8.03
CA GLN A 14 -0.84 -12.79 7.04
C GLN A 14 -1.77 -12.15 6.01
N SER A 15 -2.73 -11.34 6.46
CA SER A 15 -3.61 -10.63 5.51
C SER A 15 -2.81 -9.66 4.65
N ALA A 16 -1.79 -9.01 5.22
CA ALA A 16 -0.89 -8.14 4.47
C ALA A 16 -0.15 -8.90 3.37
N ARG A 17 0.37 -10.10 3.67
CA ARG A 17 1.07 -10.92 2.67
C ARG A 17 0.15 -11.38 1.55
N VAL A 18 -1.04 -11.84 1.88
CA VAL A 18 -2.02 -12.32 0.89
C VAL A 18 -2.37 -11.19 -0.09
N VAL A 19 -2.66 -10.01 0.44
CA VAL A 19 -3.02 -8.85 -0.39
C VAL A 19 -1.81 -8.38 -1.21
N ALA A 20 -0.63 -8.31 -0.60
CA ALA A 20 0.59 -7.90 -1.30
C ALA A 20 0.91 -8.84 -2.47
N ASP A 21 0.79 -10.16 -2.26
CA ASP A 21 1.04 -11.14 -3.31
C ASP A 21 0.06 -10.99 -4.48
N ALA A 22 -1.22 -10.76 -4.19
CA ALA A 22 -2.22 -10.52 -5.22
C ALA A 22 -1.90 -9.26 -6.04
N LEU A 23 -1.50 -8.17 -5.36
CA LEU A 23 -1.15 -6.92 -6.03
C LEU A 23 0.12 -7.04 -6.88
N LEU A 24 1.09 -7.85 -6.44
CA LEU A 24 2.27 -8.17 -7.23
C LEU A 24 1.90 -8.96 -8.49
N ASP A 25 1.05 -9.96 -8.35
CA ASP A 25 0.57 -10.77 -9.48
C ASP A 25 -0.17 -9.93 -10.51
N GLU A 26 -0.95 -8.95 -10.05
CA GLU A 26 -1.72 -8.05 -10.91
C GLU A 26 -0.88 -6.88 -11.47
N ARG A 27 0.39 -6.81 -11.11
CA ARG A 27 1.30 -5.73 -11.53
C ARG A 27 0.85 -4.33 -11.16
N LEU A 28 0.19 -4.22 -10.03
CA LEU A 28 -0.21 -2.92 -9.47
C LEU A 28 0.85 -2.35 -8.54
N ILE A 29 1.74 -3.19 -8.05
CA ILE A 29 2.89 -2.78 -7.24
C ILE A 29 4.16 -3.48 -7.72
N ALA A 30 5.29 -2.85 -7.49
CA ALA A 30 6.60 -3.48 -7.68
C ALA A 30 7.14 -4.04 -6.36
N CYS A 31 6.65 -3.53 -5.23
CA CYS A 31 7.18 -3.88 -3.91
C CYS A 31 6.14 -3.58 -2.84
N ALA A 32 6.09 -4.44 -1.83
CA ALA A 32 5.42 -4.16 -0.58
C ALA A 32 6.42 -4.35 0.56
N ASN A 33 6.61 -3.33 1.36
CA ASN A 33 7.42 -3.43 2.57
C ASN A 33 6.47 -3.60 3.75
N ILE A 34 6.51 -4.77 4.35
CA ILE A 34 5.73 -5.07 5.56
C ILE A 34 6.60 -4.68 6.74
N LEU A 35 6.21 -3.60 7.41
CA LEU A 35 7.06 -2.95 8.41
C LEU A 35 6.95 -3.59 9.80
N GLY A 36 5.97 -4.48 9.99
CA GLY A 36 5.73 -5.10 11.28
C GLY A 36 4.68 -4.36 12.09
N ALA A 37 4.68 -4.58 13.40
CA ALA A 37 3.65 -4.07 14.30
C ALA A 37 3.69 -2.54 14.41
N VAL A 38 2.53 -1.93 14.31
CA VAL A 38 2.33 -0.51 14.58
C VAL A 38 1.24 -0.36 15.62
N GLU A 39 1.42 0.58 16.55
CA GLU A 39 0.39 0.95 17.49
C GLU A 39 -0.45 2.06 16.86
N SER A 40 -1.73 1.79 16.66
CA SER A 40 -2.64 2.75 16.02
C SER A 40 -3.56 3.37 17.04
N ARG A 41 -3.66 4.69 17.00
CA ARG A 41 -4.57 5.46 17.87
C ARG A 41 -5.38 6.36 16.95
N PHE A 42 -6.71 6.23 17.00
CA PHE A 42 -7.57 6.86 16.00
C PHE A 42 -8.95 7.18 16.56
N VAL A 43 -9.73 7.89 15.78
CA VAL A 43 -11.15 8.16 16.09
C VAL A 43 -11.99 7.38 15.07
N TRP A 44 -12.93 6.61 15.60
CA TRP A 44 -13.86 5.84 14.79
C TRP A 44 -15.28 6.04 15.34
N GLU A 45 -16.21 6.42 14.47
CA GLU A 45 -17.62 6.66 14.84
C GLU A 45 -17.76 7.57 16.06
N GLY A 46 -16.95 8.64 16.12
CA GLY A 46 -16.99 9.64 17.18
C GLY A 46 -16.30 9.25 18.48
N ALA A 47 -15.71 8.05 18.55
CA ALA A 47 -15.04 7.57 19.74
C ALA A 47 -13.55 7.32 19.49
N ARG A 48 -12.74 7.55 20.50
CA ARG A 48 -11.31 7.25 20.44
C ARG A 48 -11.10 5.75 20.57
N ALA A 49 -10.23 5.20 19.74
CA ALA A 49 -9.88 3.79 19.74
C ALA A 49 -8.37 3.60 19.64
N THR A 50 -7.91 2.42 20.03
CA THR A 50 -6.52 2.00 19.87
C THR A 50 -6.50 0.58 19.33
N GLY A 51 -5.44 0.23 18.60
CA GLY A 51 -5.29 -1.12 18.09
C GLY A 51 -3.84 -1.41 17.74
N SER A 52 -3.53 -2.70 17.62
CA SER A 52 -2.27 -3.15 17.08
C SER A 52 -2.53 -3.60 15.64
N GLU A 53 -1.75 -3.06 14.71
CA GLU A 53 -1.87 -3.35 13.29
C GLU A 53 -0.50 -3.65 12.71
N VAL A 54 -0.47 -4.06 11.46
CA VAL A 54 0.78 -4.26 10.70
C VAL A 54 0.81 -3.23 9.58
N GLY A 55 1.81 -2.35 9.63
CA GLY A 55 1.96 -1.30 8.63
C GLY A 55 2.62 -1.81 7.36
N VAL A 56 2.12 -1.36 6.21
CA VAL A 56 2.66 -1.73 4.90
C VAL A 56 2.84 -0.49 4.04
N LEU A 57 4.01 -0.40 3.40
CA LEU A 57 4.29 0.56 2.34
C LEU A 57 4.33 -0.17 1.01
N PHE A 58 3.46 0.24 0.10
CA PHE A 58 3.45 -0.25 -1.28
C PHE A 58 4.17 0.73 -2.18
N LYS A 59 4.93 0.22 -3.15
CA LYS A 59 5.67 1.05 -4.11
C LYS A 59 5.22 0.73 -5.53
N THR A 60 4.92 1.77 -6.29
CA THR A 60 4.42 1.67 -7.65
C THR A 60 4.80 2.94 -8.45
N THR A 61 4.13 3.17 -9.56
CA THR A 61 4.26 4.39 -10.36
C THR A 61 3.00 5.24 -10.26
N ALA A 62 3.11 6.52 -10.57
CA ALA A 62 1.97 7.44 -10.57
C ALA A 62 0.84 6.95 -11.49
N GLU A 63 1.19 6.30 -12.62
CA GLU A 63 0.19 5.78 -13.56
C GLU A 63 -0.67 4.66 -12.96
N ARG A 64 -0.11 3.89 -12.02
CA ARG A 64 -0.82 2.79 -11.37
C ARG A 64 -1.50 3.19 -10.06
N LEU A 65 -1.24 4.38 -9.56
CA LEU A 65 -1.64 4.77 -8.19
C LEU A 65 -3.15 4.65 -7.95
N ASP A 66 -3.98 5.21 -8.83
CA ASP A 66 -5.43 5.16 -8.64
C ASP A 66 -5.97 3.74 -8.72
N ASP A 67 -5.48 2.94 -9.66
CA ASP A 67 -5.87 1.53 -9.79
C ASP A 67 -5.44 0.73 -8.56
N LEU A 68 -4.26 1.00 -8.04
CA LEU A 68 -3.77 0.37 -6.82
C LEU A 68 -4.67 0.69 -5.62
N VAL A 69 -5.00 1.95 -5.42
CA VAL A 69 -5.86 2.38 -4.30
C VAL A 69 -7.22 1.70 -4.39
N GLY A 70 -7.82 1.67 -5.57
CA GLY A 70 -9.12 1.02 -5.79
C GLY A 70 -9.06 -0.49 -5.53
N ARG A 71 -8.07 -1.16 -6.08
CA ARG A 71 -7.93 -2.61 -5.92
C ARG A 71 -7.59 -3.01 -4.49
N LEU A 72 -6.72 -2.26 -3.85
CA LEU A 72 -6.37 -2.48 -2.45
C LEU A 72 -7.62 -2.37 -1.55
N GLY A 73 -8.49 -1.39 -1.82
CA GLY A 73 -9.76 -1.26 -1.11
C GLY A 73 -10.67 -2.46 -1.27
N GLU A 74 -10.68 -3.08 -2.45
CA GLU A 74 -11.47 -4.29 -2.70
C GLU A 74 -10.91 -5.52 -1.97
N LEU A 75 -9.59 -5.63 -1.88
CA LEU A 75 -8.92 -6.80 -1.30
C LEU A 75 -8.75 -6.71 0.22
N HIS A 76 -8.78 -5.50 0.77
CA HIS A 76 -8.52 -5.29 2.19
C HIS A 76 -9.63 -5.92 3.07
N PRO A 77 -9.27 -6.54 4.21
CA PRO A 77 -10.26 -7.18 5.08
C PRO A 77 -11.18 -6.22 5.83
N TYR A 78 -10.83 -4.94 5.95
CA TYR A 78 -11.70 -3.95 6.60
C TYR A 78 -12.73 -3.39 5.62
N ASP A 79 -13.91 -3.03 6.13
CA ASP A 79 -14.93 -2.33 5.34
C ASP A 79 -14.46 -0.92 4.98
N THR A 80 -13.75 -0.26 5.89
CA THR A 80 -13.20 1.09 5.66
C THR A 80 -11.71 1.09 5.96
N PRO A 81 -10.87 0.58 5.03
CA PRO A 81 -9.44 0.59 5.24
C PRO A 81 -8.86 2.00 5.13
N ALA A 82 -7.78 2.26 5.89
CA ALA A 82 -7.04 3.50 5.81
C ALA A 82 -6.00 3.39 4.70
N ILE A 83 -6.36 3.79 3.49
CA ILE A 83 -5.50 3.72 2.30
C ILE A 83 -5.18 5.14 1.86
N ILE A 84 -3.91 5.52 1.91
CA ILE A 84 -3.47 6.85 1.49
C ILE A 84 -2.28 6.69 0.57
N GLY A 85 -2.36 7.30 -0.61
CA GLY A 85 -1.28 7.25 -1.59
C GLY A 85 -0.84 8.65 -2.00
N TRP A 86 0.40 8.75 -2.46
CA TRP A 86 0.98 10.01 -2.92
C TRP A 86 2.10 9.74 -3.93
N ASN A 87 2.36 10.76 -4.75
CA ASN A 87 3.50 10.73 -5.65
C ASN A 87 4.76 11.15 -4.91
N ALA A 88 5.86 10.47 -5.17
CA ALA A 88 7.15 10.83 -4.58
C ALA A 88 7.77 12.01 -5.35
N ASP A 89 8.27 12.98 -4.62
CA ASP A 89 8.95 14.15 -5.22
C ASP A 89 10.26 13.78 -5.90
N ALA A 90 10.93 12.74 -5.41
CA ALA A 90 12.21 12.30 -5.94
C ALA A 90 12.36 10.80 -5.80
N ALA A 91 13.08 10.22 -6.74
CA ALA A 91 13.49 8.82 -6.69
C ALA A 91 14.79 8.65 -7.46
N HIS A 92 15.61 7.72 -7.02
CA HIS A 92 16.83 7.39 -7.73
C HIS A 92 16.49 6.87 -9.14
N PRO A 93 17.23 7.23 -10.20
CA PRO A 93 16.92 6.80 -11.56
C PRO A 93 16.80 5.30 -11.74
N ALA A 94 17.65 4.52 -11.10
CA ALA A 94 17.56 3.05 -11.17
C ALA A 94 16.28 2.52 -10.52
N THR A 95 15.80 3.16 -9.47
CA THR A 95 14.53 2.82 -8.83
C THR A 95 13.36 3.07 -9.79
N LEU A 96 13.34 4.21 -10.46
CA LEU A 96 12.30 4.53 -11.44
C LEU A 96 12.26 3.53 -12.59
N VAL A 97 13.42 3.14 -13.11
CA VAL A 97 13.51 2.13 -14.17
C VAL A 97 12.92 0.80 -13.71
N TRP A 98 13.28 0.36 -12.52
CA TRP A 98 12.77 -0.89 -11.95
C TRP A 98 11.26 -0.84 -11.70
N LEU A 99 10.76 0.21 -11.07
CA LEU A 99 9.32 0.38 -10.82
C LEU A 99 8.54 0.34 -12.13
N THR A 100 8.95 1.13 -13.10
CA THR A 100 8.27 1.24 -14.40
C THR A 100 8.25 -0.09 -15.13
N ALA A 101 9.39 -0.77 -15.21
CA ALA A 101 9.48 -2.07 -15.90
C ALA A 101 8.63 -3.14 -15.20
N THR A 102 8.58 -3.12 -13.88
CA THR A 102 7.87 -4.14 -13.10
C THR A 102 6.35 -4.02 -13.22
N VAL A 103 5.81 -2.80 -13.22
CA VAL A 103 4.35 -2.58 -13.25
C VAL A 103 3.81 -2.29 -14.64
N SER A 104 4.66 -2.19 -15.65
CA SER A 104 4.20 -2.05 -17.02
C SER A 104 3.69 -3.39 -17.53
N GLY A 105 2.59 -3.36 -18.26
CA GLY A 105 2.07 -4.62 -18.71
C GLY A 105 0.80 -4.52 -19.50
#